data_138c98aa720967c36b7ffee3f3d57165
#
_entry.id   138c98aa720967c36b7ffee3f3d57165
#
_cell.length_a   1.000
_cell.length_b   1.000
_cell.length_c   1.000
_cell.angle_alpha   90.00
_cell.angle_beta   90.00
_cell.angle_gamma   90.00
#
_symmetry.space_group_name_H-M   'P 1'
#
loop_
_entity.id
_entity.type
_entity.pdbx_description
1 polymer ?
#
loop_
_entity_poly.entity_id
_entity_poly.type
_entity_poly.pdbx_seq_one_letter_code
_entity_poly.pdbx_strand_id
1 'polypeptide(L)'
;MTLLTKAALTQYWRARPTLFTFIVLVIAIFSSVFIDYFSASTIAVLLVLQLAVVAIALQCNANFAYFAAVFEATSFNFLFTTPRYSLQMFNLEDILNLTVFLLVALTTSKLAEHYRRQQAALEQAQLRNSILLSVSHDLRTPLATIIGTLTTLKEYMPKLSASQKDELIDSAASESHRLHQYIENLLQATKLQHGALKFSLSENTIINVLHQAIGRFPAAQPRIIIDSTAELPPLMISSSLIEQAIFNVLDNALRYSPLDKPVTVTAYQQGSVLQLDIQDEGVGIAPAEAQAIFELFYRQHPSTDGGAGLGLAVAKGIITAHGGQISAELASKGSLIRIALPIKKREQ
;
A
#
# COMPACT_ATOMS: atom_id res chain seq x y z
N MET A 1 -2.99 -27.86 -2.28
CA MET A 1 -4.37 -27.37 -2.11
C MET A 1 -4.74 -26.96 -0.67
N THR A 2 -4.10 -27.47 0.36
CA THR A 2 -4.41 -27.28 1.79
C THR A 2 -3.88 -25.98 2.43
N LEU A 3 -2.85 -25.32 1.90
CA LEU A 3 -2.27 -24.09 2.46
C LEU A 3 -3.02 -22.82 2.06
N LEU A 4 -3.54 -22.76 0.84
CA LEU A 4 -4.32 -21.60 0.35
C LEU A 4 -5.67 -21.48 1.07
N THR A 5 -6.30 -22.62 1.43
CA THR A 5 -7.55 -22.61 2.19
C THR A 5 -7.37 -22.17 3.64
N LYS A 6 -6.23 -22.46 4.27
CA LYS A 6 -5.91 -22.01 5.64
C LYS A 6 -5.69 -20.50 5.70
N ALA A 7 -4.96 -19.91 4.74
CA ALA A 7 -4.73 -18.47 4.67
C ALA A 7 -6.03 -17.70 4.41
N ALA A 8 -6.88 -18.17 3.52
CA ALA A 8 -8.18 -17.57 3.22
C ALA A 8 -9.14 -17.63 4.44
N LEU A 9 -9.15 -18.73 5.17
CA LEU A 9 -9.95 -18.88 6.39
C LEU A 9 -9.48 -17.94 7.51
N THR A 10 -8.17 -17.83 7.73
CA THR A 10 -7.63 -16.92 8.75
C THR A 10 -7.90 -15.46 8.39
N GLN A 11 -7.84 -15.10 7.12
CA GLN A 11 -8.16 -13.75 6.64
C GLN A 11 -9.65 -13.43 6.80
N TYR A 12 -10.53 -14.39 6.51
CA TYR A 12 -11.98 -14.25 6.68
C TYR A 12 -12.35 -13.96 8.15
N TRP A 13 -11.76 -14.70 9.09
CA TRP A 13 -12.04 -14.53 10.52
C TRP A 13 -11.43 -13.26 11.10
N ARG A 14 -10.28 -12.81 10.62
CA ARG A 14 -9.70 -11.50 10.96
C ARG A 14 -10.58 -10.32 10.52
N ALA A 15 -11.34 -10.48 9.45
CA ALA A 15 -12.28 -9.45 8.97
C ALA A 15 -13.56 -9.36 9.83
N ARG A 16 -13.88 -10.39 10.63
CA ARG A 16 -15.13 -10.47 11.46
C ARG A 16 -14.82 -10.90 12.89
N PRO A 17 -14.07 -10.11 13.66
CA PRO A 17 -13.60 -10.52 14.99
C PRO A 17 -14.73 -10.71 16.00
N THR A 18 -15.81 -9.94 15.92
CA THR A 18 -16.99 -10.08 16.77
C THR A 18 -17.68 -11.43 16.58
N LEU A 19 -17.89 -11.84 15.33
CA LEU A 19 -18.53 -13.11 15.00
C LEU A 19 -17.66 -14.30 15.45
N PHE A 20 -16.34 -14.21 15.20
CA PHE A 20 -15.41 -15.25 15.65
C PHE A 20 -15.42 -15.41 17.17
N THR A 21 -15.29 -14.30 17.91
CA THR A 21 -15.31 -14.30 19.38
C THR A 21 -16.62 -14.92 19.90
N PHE A 22 -17.77 -14.51 19.33
CA PHE A 22 -19.06 -15.05 19.75
C PHE A 22 -19.16 -16.57 19.54
N ILE A 23 -18.77 -17.08 18.37
CA ILE A 23 -18.81 -18.51 18.07
C ILE A 23 -17.90 -19.30 19.02
N VAL A 24 -16.67 -18.82 19.25
CA VAL A 24 -15.72 -19.49 20.12
C VAL A 24 -16.22 -19.54 21.56
N LEU A 25 -16.77 -18.45 22.08
CA LEU A 25 -17.36 -18.40 23.43
C LEU A 25 -18.54 -19.34 23.58
N VAL A 26 -19.45 -19.40 22.60
CA VAL A 26 -20.60 -20.32 22.64
C VAL A 26 -20.13 -21.78 22.64
N ILE A 27 -19.17 -22.13 21.79
CA ILE A 27 -18.61 -23.49 21.73
C ILE A 27 -17.91 -23.83 23.06
N ALA A 28 -17.13 -22.91 23.62
CA ALA A 28 -16.42 -23.12 24.87
C ALA A 28 -17.38 -23.38 26.04
N ILE A 29 -18.43 -22.57 26.18
CA ILE A 29 -19.42 -22.74 27.26
C ILE A 29 -20.17 -24.05 27.08
N PHE A 30 -20.63 -24.35 25.85
CA PHE A 30 -21.36 -25.58 25.58
C PHE A 30 -20.51 -26.83 25.87
N SER A 31 -19.25 -26.81 25.43
CA SER A 31 -18.30 -27.90 25.71
C SER A 31 -18.01 -28.03 27.22
N SER A 32 -17.91 -26.93 27.92
CA SER A 32 -17.67 -26.90 29.36
C SER A 32 -18.85 -27.46 30.17
N VAL A 33 -20.09 -27.11 29.78
CA VAL A 33 -21.30 -27.68 30.37
C VAL A 33 -21.39 -29.19 30.11
N PHE A 34 -21.04 -29.63 28.90
CA PHE A 34 -21.02 -31.05 28.55
C PHE A 34 -19.96 -31.81 29.38
N ILE A 35 -18.79 -31.27 29.56
CA ILE A 35 -17.70 -31.86 30.37
C ILE A 35 -18.11 -31.94 31.85
N ASP A 36 -18.69 -30.86 32.40
CA ASP A 36 -19.16 -30.85 33.79
C ASP A 36 -20.22 -31.92 34.05
N TYR A 37 -21.13 -32.11 33.09
CA TYR A 37 -22.20 -33.13 33.17
C TYR A 37 -21.65 -34.58 33.22
N PHE A 38 -20.62 -34.87 32.40
CA PHE A 38 -20.05 -36.25 32.30
C PHE A 38 -18.94 -36.56 33.26
N SER A 39 -18.06 -35.58 33.57
CA SER A 39 -16.82 -35.84 34.35
C SER A 39 -16.78 -35.10 35.69
N ALA A 40 -17.68 -34.13 35.92
CA ALA A 40 -17.66 -33.29 37.11
C ALA A 40 -16.27 -32.66 37.43
N SER A 41 -15.42 -32.49 36.39
CA SER A 41 -14.02 -32.06 36.55
C SER A 41 -13.91 -30.55 36.31
N THR A 42 -13.81 -29.77 37.39
CA THR A 42 -13.59 -28.33 37.36
C THR A 42 -12.34 -27.93 36.59
N ILE A 43 -11.27 -28.75 36.68
CA ILE A 43 -10.00 -28.49 35.98
C ILE A 43 -10.19 -28.62 34.46
N ALA A 44 -10.95 -29.64 34.01
CA ALA A 44 -11.20 -29.83 32.57
C ALA A 44 -12.03 -28.69 31.99
N VAL A 45 -13.02 -28.18 32.73
CA VAL A 45 -13.80 -27.00 32.35
C VAL A 45 -12.88 -25.77 32.18
N LEU A 46 -12.02 -25.50 33.18
CA LEU A 46 -11.08 -24.37 33.15
C LEU A 46 -10.12 -24.44 31.96
N LEU A 47 -9.63 -25.64 31.61
CA LEU A 47 -8.75 -25.83 30.45
C LEU A 47 -9.46 -25.52 29.13
N VAL A 48 -10.71 -25.91 28.97
CA VAL A 48 -11.49 -25.60 27.76
C VAL A 48 -11.73 -24.10 27.63
N LEU A 49 -12.14 -23.43 28.70
CA LEU A 49 -12.31 -21.97 28.73
C LEU A 49 -10.97 -21.28 28.43
N GLN A 50 -9.86 -21.74 29.04
CA GLN A 50 -8.53 -21.16 28.77
C GLN A 50 -8.11 -21.30 27.31
N LEU A 51 -8.39 -22.45 26.66
CA LEU A 51 -8.12 -22.66 25.25
C LEU A 51 -8.91 -21.68 24.35
N ALA A 52 -10.16 -21.37 24.72
CA ALA A 52 -10.96 -20.42 23.99
C ALA A 52 -10.40 -18.99 24.09
N VAL A 53 -9.99 -18.55 25.29
CA VAL A 53 -9.28 -17.26 25.45
C VAL A 53 -8.02 -17.22 24.60
N VAL A 54 -7.22 -18.28 24.60
CA VAL A 54 -5.99 -18.37 23.78
C VAL A 54 -6.34 -18.25 22.29
N ALA A 55 -7.35 -18.98 21.81
CA ALA A 55 -7.77 -18.94 20.41
C ALA A 55 -8.22 -17.53 20.00
N ILE A 56 -9.00 -16.86 20.84
CA ILE A 56 -9.41 -15.46 20.60
C ILE A 56 -8.21 -14.52 20.65
N ALA A 57 -7.29 -14.68 21.61
CA ALA A 57 -6.10 -13.85 21.72
C ALA A 57 -5.16 -13.97 20.51
N LEU A 58 -5.09 -15.12 19.87
CA LEU A 58 -4.27 -15.35 18.67
C LEU A 58 -4.91 -14.80 17.39
N GLN A 59 -6.23 -14.81 17.28
CA GLN A 59 -6.96 -14.42 16.05
C GLN A 59 -7.48 -12.98 16.05
N CYS A 60 -7.88 -12.46 17.24
CA CYS A 60 -8.53 -11.16 17.39
C CYS A 60 -7.62 -10.14 18.08
N ASN A 61 -8.07 -8.88 18.13
CA ASN A 61 -7.38 -7.82 18.87
C ASN A 61 -7.41 -8.08 20.38
N ALA A 62 -6.47 -7.48 21.13
CA ALA A 62 -6.34 -7.64 22.57
C ALA A 62 -7.64 -7.36 23.35
N ASN A 63 -8.43 -6.37 22.91
CA ASN A 63 -9.70 -6.02 23.55
C ASN A 63 -10.70 -7.19 23.55
N PHE A 64 -10.76 -7.98 22.47
CA PHE A 64 -11.63 -9.17 22.41
C PHE A 64 -11.12 -10.29 23.33
N ALA A 65 -9.81 -10.44 23.46
CA ALA A 65 -9.21 -11.42 24.34
C ALA A 65 -9.46 -11.06 25.82
N TYR A 66 -9.33 -9.78 26.21
CA TYR A 66 -9.66 -9.31 27.56
C TYR A 66 -11.15 -9.46 27.86
N PHE A 67 -12.01 -9.10 26.89
CA PHE A 67 -13.46 -9.31 27.05
C PHE A 67 -13.78 -10.79 27.25
N ALA A 68 -13.23 -11.68 26.43
CA ALA A 68 -13.44 -13.12 26.53
C ALA A 68 -12.96 -13.65 27.90
N ALA A 69 -11.78 -13.23 28.37
CA ALA A 69 -11.25 -13.64 29.67
C ALA A 69 -12.16 -13.26 30.83
N VAL A 70 -12.68 -12.01 30.84
CA VAL A 70 -13.61 -11.56 31.89
C VAL A 70 -14.96 -12.27 31.79
N PHE A 71 -15.47 -12.45 30.56
CA PHE A 71 -16.73 -13.15 30.32
C PHE A 71 -16.66 -14.61 30.76
N GLU A 72 -15.63 -15.33 30.37
CA GLU A 72 -15.45 -16.74 30.73
C GLU A 72 -15.15 -16.92 32.21
N ALA A 73 -14.39 -16.03 32.84
CA ALA A 73 -14.17 -16.01 34.28
C ALA A 73 -15.50 -15.85 35.06
N THR A 74 -16.33 -14.90 34.62
CA THR A 74 -17.66 -14.70 35.21
C THR A 74 -18.58 -15.89 34.96
N SER A 75 -18.55 -16.46 33.75
CA SER A 75 -19.34 -17.65 33.40
C SER A 75 -18.90 -18.88 34.20
N PHE A 76 -17.58 -19.05 34.40
CA PHE A 76 -17.05 -20.12 35.25
C PHE A 76 -17.55 -20.02 36.68
N ASN A 77 -17.44 -18.83 37.28
CA ASN A 77 -17.94 -18.62 38.64
C ASN A 77 -19.45 -18.88 38.73
N PHE A 78 -20.25 -18.38 37.78
CA PHE A 78 -21.70 -18.50 37.84
C PHE A 78 -22.23 -19.91 37.61
N LEU A 79 -21.62 -20.66 36.68
CA LEU A 79 -22.12 -21.96 36.22
C LEU A 79 -21.51 -23.16 36.95
N PHE A 80 -20.23 -23.07 37.34
CA PHE A 80 -19.45 -24.24 37.76
C PHE A 80 -18.97 -24.20 39.22
N THR A 81 -19.08 -23.06 39.92
CA THR A 81 -18.72 -22.99 41.35
C THR A 81 -19.92 -23.14 42.26
N THR A 82 -19.72 -23.55 43.52
CA THR A 82 -20.77 -23.71 44.49
C THR A 82 -20.82 -22.49 45.44
N PRO A 83 -22.03 -21.90 45.68
CA PRO A 83 -23.35 -22.29 45.21
C PRO A 83 -23.60 -21.92 43.75
N ARG A 84 -24.09 -22.86 42.93
CA ARG A 84 -24.35 -22.62 41.51
C ARG A 84 -25.36 -21.48 41.30
N TYR A 85 -25.20 -20.75 40.20
CA TYR A 85 -26.01 -19.59 39.81
C TYR A 85 -25.89 -18.40 40.77
N SER A 86 -24.74 -18.33 41.49
CA SER A 86 -24.39 -17.24 42.40
C SER A 86 -22.98 -16.74 42.06
N LEU A 87 -22.72 -15.46 42.28
CA LEU A 87 -21.37 -14.91 42.18
C LEU A 87 -20.58 -14.99 43.48
N GLN A 88 -21.17 -15.59 44.53
CA GLN A 88 -20.50 -15.79 45.81
C GLN A 88 -19.59 -17.01 45.78
N MET A 89 -18.37 -16.84 46.28
CA MET A 89 -17.38 -17.91 46.40
C MET A 89 -17.07 -18.14 47.87
N PHE A 90 -17.32 -19.36 48.35
CA PHE A 90 -17.06 -19.75 49.72
C PHE A 90 -15.81 -20.65 49.83
N ASN A 91 -15.45 -21.35 48.75
CA ASN A 91 -14.32 -22.27 48.75
C ASN A 91 -13.03 -21.56 48.34
N LEU A 92 -11.98 -21.72 49.12
CA LEU A 92 -10.65 -21.16 48.79
C LEU A 92 -10.10 -21.72 47.45
N GLU A 93 -10.43 -22.99 47.13
CA GLU A 93 -10.04 -23.62 45.90
C GLU A 93 -10.64 -22.93 44.66
N ASP A 94 -11.90 -22.54 44.70
CA ASP A 94 -12.56 -21.82 43.59
C ASP A 94 -11.95 -20.41 43.39
N ILE A 95 -11.61 -19.73 44.46
CA ILE A 95 -10.92 -18.42 44.41
C ILE A 95 -9.54 -18.56 43.78
N LEU A 96 -8.75 -19.60 44.18
CA LEU A 96 -7.44 -19.88 43.62
C LEU A 96 -7.54 -20.24 42.13
N ASN A 97 -8.46 -21.10 41.75
CA ASN A 97 -8.68 -21.49 40.36
C ASN A 97 -9.06 -20.30 39.49
N LEU A 98 -9.95 -19.42 39.93
CA LEU A 98 -10.29 -18.20 39.21
C LEU A 98 -9.11 -17.24 39.08
N THR A 99 -8.34 -17.08 40.17
CA THR A 99 -7.17 -16.20 40.17
C THR A 99 -6.11 -16.69 39.18
N VAL A 100 -5.81 -17.99 39.17
CA VAL A 100 -4.88 -18.61 38.21
C VAL A 100 -5.40 -18.47 36.80
N PHE A 101 -6.70 -18.73 36.55
CA PHE A 101 -7.33 -18.57 35.25
C PHE A 101 -7.16 -17.14 34.71
N LEU A 102 -7.49 -16.13 35.51
CA LEU A 102 -7.33 -14.72 35.10
C LEU A 102 -5.87 -14.34 34.86
N LEU A 103 -4.95 -14.81 35.69
CA LEU A 103 -3.52 -14.53 35.53
C LEU A 103 -2.99 -15.15 34.24
N VAL A 104 -3.34 -16.40 33.92
CA VAL A 104 -2.94 -17.05 32.68
C VAL A 104 -3.61 -16.40 31.47
N ALA A 105 -4.90 -16.03 31.57
CA ALA A 105 -5.60 -15.35 30.49
C ALA A 105 -4.98 -13.97 30.17
N LEU A 106 -4.66 -13.18 31.19
CA LEU A 106 -4.01 -11.88 31.02
C LEU A 106 -2.59 -11.99 30.46
N THR A 107 -1.80 -12.92 30.98
CA THR A 107 -0.42 -13.13 30.49
C THR A 107 -0.40 -13.63 29.05
N THR A 108 -1.28 -14.57 28.68
CA THR A 108 -1.42 -15.07 27.31
C THR A 108 -1.87 -13.96 26.37
N SER A 109 -2.85 -13.14 26.76
CA SER A 109 -3.34 -12.02 25.96
C SER A 109 -2.23 -10.97 25.71
N LYS A 110 -1.45 -10.63 26.73
CA LYS A 110 -0.29 -9.71 26.60
C LYS A 110 0.80 -10.31 25.72
N LEU A 111 1.09 -11.59 25.87
CA LEU A 111 2.10 -12.27 25.06
C LEU A 111 1.67 -12.33 23.58
N ALA A 112 0.41 -12.63 23.29
CA ALA A 112 -0.13 -12.63 21.94
C ALA A 112 -0.09 -11.22 21.30
N GLU A 113 -0.37 -10.17 22.07
CA GLU A 113 -0.25 -8.78 21.61
C GLU A 113 1.22 -8.43 21.31
N HIS A 114 2.14 -8.77 22.21
CA HIS A 114 3.57 -8.54 22.02
C HIS A 114 4.10 -9.25 20.78
N TYR A 115 3.72 -10.50 20.60
CA TYR A 115 4.10 -11.29 19.41
C TYR A 115 3.60 -10.64 18.10
N ARG A 116 2.34 -10.18 18.07
CA ARG A 116 1.79 -9.49 16.90
C ARG A 116 2.51 -8.18 16.60
N ARG A 117 2.87 -7.41 17.62
CA ARG A 117 3.65 -6.16 17.44
C ARG A 117 5.04 -6.46 16.87
N GLN A 118 5.70 -7.51 17.38
CA GLN A 118 7.00 -7.93 16.85
C GLN A 118 6.89 -8.39 15.39
N GLN A 119 5.85 -9.17 15.06
CA GLN A 119 5.63 -9.64 13.70
C GLN A 119 5.42 -8.47 12.73
N ALA A 120 4.57 -7.51 13.08
CA ALA A 120 4.36 -6.30 12.28
C ALA A 120 5.65 -5.47 12.11
N ALA A 121 6.45 -5.33 13.15
CA ALA A 121 7.73 -4.63 13.09
C ALA A 121 8.74 -5.37 12.18
N LEU A 122 8.75 -6.70 12.24
CA LEU A 122 9.60 -7.53 11.37
C LEU A 122 9.19 -7.40 9.90
N GLU A 123 7.90 -7.48 9.60
CA GLU A 123 7.37 -7.30 8.24
C GLU A 123 7.73 -5.91 7.69
N GLN A 124 7.60 -4.88 8.51
CA GLN A 124 8.00 -3.52 8.15
C GLN A 124 9.51 -3.40 7.90
N ALA A 125 10.34 -4.04 8.73
CA ALA A 125 11.79 -4.06 8.56
C ALA A 125 12.21 -4.83 7.29
N GLN A 126 11.57 -5.96 6.99
CA GLN A 126 11.80 -6.73 5.77
C GLN A 126 11.42 -5.94 4.52
N LEU A 127 10.27 -5.27 4.53
CA LEU A 127 9.85 -4.37 3.44
C LEU A 127 10.88 -3.26 3.25
N ARG A 128 11.33 -2.61 4.33
CA ARG A 128 12.34 -1.56 4.28
C ARG A 128 13.66 -2.05 3.68
N ASN A 129 14.09 -3.26 4.04
CA ASN A 129 15.32 -3.85 3.50
C ASN A 129 15.17 -4.22 2.02
N SER A 130 14.04 -4.77 1.60
CA SER A 130 13.77 -5.08 0.19
C SER A 130 13.77 -3.81 -0.68
N ILE A 131 13.21 -2.71 -0.16
CA ILE A 131 13.25 -1.39 -0.80
C ILE A 131 14.71 -0.91 -0.99
N LEU A 132 15.53 -0.97 0.05
CA LEU A 132 16.94 -0.55 -0.03
C LEU A 132 17.73 -1.37 -1.05
N LEU A 133 17.50 -2.68 -1.12
CA LEU A 133 18.12 -3.56 -2.11
C LEU A 133 17.69 -3.21 -3.53
N SER A 134 16.39 -3.00 -3.76
CA SER A 134 15.86 -2.58 -5.07
C SER A 134 16.44 -1.22 -5.51
N VAL A 135 16.43 -0.23 -4.62
CA VAL A 135 17.01 1.09 -4.86
C VAL A 135 18.50 0.98 -5.25
N SER A 136 19.26 0.17 -4.49
CA SER A 136 20.69 -0.01 -4.76
C SER A 136 20.95 -0.63 -6.14
N HIS A 137 20.12 -1.61 -6.54
CA HIS A 137 20.21 -2.24 -7.85
C HIS A 137 19.86 -1.25 -8.97
N ASP A 138 18.77 -0.50 -8.81
CA ASP A 138 18.24 0.42 -9.82
C ASP A 138 19.11 1.69 -9.99
N LEU A 139 19.90 2.05 -8.98
CA LEU A 139 20.94 3.09 -9.08
C LEU A 139 22.23 2.57 -9.76
N ARG A 140 22.59 1.32 -9.49
CA ARG A 140 23.85 0.74 -10.01
C ARG A 140 23.85 0.60 -11.52
N THR A 141 22.72 0.21 -12.12
CA THR A 141 22.61 -0.05 -13.55
C THR A 141 22.89 1.21 -14.40
N PRO A 142 22.19 2.34 -14.24
CA PRO A 142 22.51 3.56 -15.02
C PRO A 142 23.90 4.09 -14.71
N LEU A 143 24.35 4.00 -13.46
CA LEU A 143 25.71 4.42 -13.10
C LEU A 143 26.78 3.60 -13.80
N ALA A 144 26.61 2.27 -13.89
CA ALA A 144 27.53 1.40 -14.63
C ALA A 144 27.56 1.73 -16.13
N THR A 145 26.39 2.05 -16.73
CA THR A 145 26.32 2.48 -18.13
C THR A 145 27.06 3.80 -18.33
N ILE A 146 26.85 4.80 -17.47
CA ILE A 146 27.56 6.09 -17.55
C ILE A 146 29.07 5.89 -17.45
N ILE A 147 29.53 5.10 -16.46
CA ILE A 147 30.96 4.82 -16.28
C ILE A 147 31.53 4.10 -17.51
N GLY A 148 30.81 3.09 -18.03
CA GLY A 148 31.22 2.30 -19.18
C GLY A 148 31.35 3.13 -20.45
N THR A 149 30.33 3.97 -20.75
CA THR A 149 30.32 4.85 -21.92
C THR A 149 31.45 5.88 -21.87
N LEU A 150 31.66 6.51 -20.70
CA LEU A 150 32.75 7.48 -20.50
C LEU A 150 34.14 6.82 -20.53
N THR A 151 34.28 5.61 -20.02
CA THR A 151 35.51 4.83 -20.09
C THR A 151 35.82 4.46 -21.54
N THR A 152 34.85 3.98 -22.30
CA THR A 152 34.98 3.65 -23.74
C THR A 152 35.38 4.90 -24.53
N LEU A 153 34.69 6.03 -24.27
CA LEU A 153 35.05 7.31 -24.91
C LEU A 153 36.50 7.70 -24.63
N LYS A 154 36.95 7.61 -23.37
CA LYS A 154 38.31 7.97 -22.94
C LYS A 154 39.39 7.07 -23.58
N GLU A 155 39.18 5.74 -23.55
CA GLU A 155 40.18 4.77 -24.00
C GLU A 155 40.29 4.71 -25.54
N TYR A 156 39.18 4.88 -26.24
CA TYR A 156 39.11 4.72 -27.69
C TYR A 156 38.93 6.04 -28.45
N MET A 157 39.04 7.19 -27.79
CA MET A 157 38.82 8.52 -28.38
C MET A 157 39.47 8.73 -29.75
N PRO A 158 40.75 8.31 -30.01
CA PRO A 158 41.38 8.51 -31.31
C PRO A 158 40.84 7.60 -32.42
N LYS A 159 40.19 6.48 -32.04
CA LYS A 159 39.68 5.45 -32.97
C LYS A 159 38.19 5.62 -33.30
N LEU A 160 37.48 6.40 -32.52
CA LEU A 160 36.04 6.63 -32.68
C LEU A 160 35.77 7.71 -33.73
N SER A 161 34.79 7.49 -34.59
CA SER A 161 34.25 8.51 -35.47
C SER A 161 33.51 9.60 -34.67
N ALA A 162 33.26 10.76 -35.28
CA ALA A 162 32.50 11.85 -34.64
C ALA A 162 31.10 11.35 -34.22
N SER A 163 30.39 10.63 -35.08
CA SER A 163 29.06 10.08 -34.78
C SER A 163 29.07 9.10 -33.59
N GLN A 164 30.10 8.24 -33.49
CA GLN A 164 30.22 7.32 -32.35
C GLN A 164 30.53 8.04 -31.02
N LYS A 165 31.28 9.14 -31.09
CA LYS A 165 31.50 9.97 -29.89
C LYS A 165 30.25 10.64 -29.42
N ASP A 166 29.48 11.23 -30.34
CA ASP A 166 28.19 11.88 -30.02
C ASP A 166 27.20 10.89 -29.45
N GLU A 167 27.09 9.68 -30.03
CA GLU A 167 26.24 8.62 -29.53
C GLU A 167 26.57 8.17 -28.09
N LEU A 168 27.89 8.04 -27.77
CA LEU A 168 28.33 7.71 -26.42
C LEU A 168 28.05 8.84 -25.42
N ILE A 169 28.25 10.10 -25.83
CA ILE A 169 27.96 11.27 -25.01
C ILE A 169 26.44 11.34 -24.73
N ASP A 170 25.61 11.20 -25.77
CA ASP A 170 24.16 11.23 -25.66
C ASP A 170 23.64 10.09 -24.79
N SER A 171 24.22 8.91 -24.89
CA SER A 171 23.90 7.76 -24.02
C SER A 171 24.23 8.07 -22.56
N ALA A 172 25.42 8.59 -22.28
CA ALA A 172 25.80 8.95 -20.90
C ALA A 172 24.94 10.09 -20.33
N ALA A 173 24.60 11.09 -21.15
CA ALA A 173 23.73 12.20 -20.76
C ALA A 173 22.32 11.71 -20.46
N SER A 174 21.75 10.86 -21.32
CA SER A 174 20.42 10.25 -21.13
C SER A 174 20.33 9.44 -19.84
N GLU A 175 21.31 8.57 -19.57
CA GLU A 175 21.34 7.80 -18.33
C GLU A 175 21.56 8.65 -17.08
N SER A 176 22.31 9.78 -17.19
CA SER A 176 22.46 10.73 -16.09
C SER A 176 21.15 11.43 -15.77
N HIS A 177 20.38 11.85 -16.77
CA HIS A 177 19.04 12.41 -16.57
C HIS A 177 18.07 11.42 -15.96
N ARG A 178 18.12 10.16 -16.40
CA ARG A 178 17.31 9.07 -15.85
C ARG A 178 17.62 8.83 -14.37
N LEU A 179 18.90 8.80 -14.01
CA LEU A 179 19.36 8.65 -12.63
C LEU A 179 18.89 9.83 -11.75
N HIS A 180 19.00 11.05 -12.26
CA HIS A 180 18.52 12.24 -11.55
C HIS A 180 17.01 12.16 -11.27
N GLN A 181 16.20 11.82 -12.26
CA GLN A 181 14.75 11.63 -12.09
C GLN A 181 14.42 10.55 -11.06
N TYR A 182 15.19 9.46 -11.06
CA TYR A 182 15.04 8.39 -10.08
C TYR A 182 15.27 8.89 -8.65
N ILE A 183 16.33 9.66 -8.43
CA ILE A 183 16.65 10.25 -7.12
C ILE A 183 15.58 11.23 -6.67
N GLU A 184 15.09 12.09 -7.55
CA GLU A 184 14.01 13.03 -7.25
C GLU A 184 12.70 12.30 -6.86
N ASN A 185 12.33 11.27 -7.61
CA ASN A 185 11.15 10.46 -7.28
C ASN A 185 11.30 9.75 -5.92
N LEU A 186 12.49 9.25 -5.59
CA LEU A 186 12.78 8.63 -4.30
C LEU A 186 12.67 9.64 -3.14
N LEU A 187 13.23 10.84 -3.31
CA LEU A 187 13.15 11.91 -2.32
C LEU A 187 11.70 12.37 -2.11
N GLN A 188 10.91 12.47 -3.17
CA GLN A 188 9.50 12.81 -3.07
C GLN A 188 8.69 11.69 -2.39
N ALA A 189 8.92 10.43 -2.74
CA ALA A 189 8.29 9.29 -2.08
C ALA A 189 8.57 9.27 -0.57
N THR A 190 9.80 9.57 -0.16
CA THR A 190 10.17 9.65 1.26
C THR A 190 9.50 10.83 1.99
N LYS A 191 9.40 12.01 1.36
CA LYS A 191 8.70 13.17 1.91
C LYS A 191 7.21 12.90 2.09
N LEU A 192 6.58 12.21 1.12
CA LEU A 192 5.18 11.81 1.16
C LEU A 192 4.90 10.82 2.32
N GLN A 193 5.75 9.82 2.50
CA GLN A 193 5.61 8.85 3.60
C GLN A 193 5.66 9.50 5.00
N HIS A 194 6.42 10.57 5.16
CA HIS A 194 6.57 11.26 6.44
C HIS A 194 5.58 12.42 6.63
N GLY A 195 4.63 12.63 5.71
CA GLY A 195 3.69 13.76 5.77
C GLY A 195 4.38 15.14 5.70
N ALA A 196 5.64 15.18 5.24
CA ALA A 196 6.49 16.36 5.26
C ALA A 196 6.37 17.22 3.98
N LEU A 197 5.40 16.91 3.12
CA LEU A 197 5.20 17.67 1.89
C LEU A 197 4.56 19.03 2.20
N LYS A 198 5.41 20.03 2.46
CA LYS A 198 4.97 21.43 2.56
C LYS A 198 5.03 22.06 1.17
N PHE A 199 3.91 22.50 0.65
CA PHE A 199 3.82 23.22 -0.63
C PHE A 199 2.81 24.36 -0.54
N SER A 200 3.06 25.41 -1.32
CA SER A 200 2.13 26.51 -1.47
C SER A 200 1.16 26.24 -2.62
N LEU A 201 -0.12 26.47 -2.37
CA LEU A 201 -1.15 26.42 -3.40
C LEU A 201 -1.25 27.80 -4.05
N SER A 202 -1.34 27.81 -5.37
CA SER A 202 -1.60 29.00 -6.18
C SER A 202 -2.67 28.70 -7.23
N GLU A 203 -3.35 29.72 -7.69
CA GLU A 203 -4.35 29.61 -8.74
C GLU A 203 -3.68 29.33 -10.08
N ASN A 204 -3.97 28.21 -10.70
CA ASN A 204 -3.39 27.78 -11.97
C ASN A 204 -4.40 27.00 -12.82
N THR A 205 -4.21 27.03 -14.13
CA THR A 205 -4.98 26.22 -15.07
C THR A 205 -4.30 24.89 -15.33
N ILE A 206 -5.05 23.80 -15.31
CA ILE A 206 -4.51 22.46 -15.55
C ILE A 206 -3.87 22.35 -16.93
N ILE A 207 -4.38 23.06 -17.92
CA ILE A 207 -3.85 23.07 -19.29
C ILE A 207 -2.43 23.60 -19.34
N ASN A 208 -2.13 24.69 -18.60
CA ASN A 208 -0.77 25.22 -18.54
C ASN A 208 0.21 24.21 -17.91
N VAL A 209 -0.22 23.57 -16.82
CA VAL A 209 0.58 22.53 -16.15
C VAL A 209 0.78 21.31 -17.05
N LEU A 210 -0.25 20.92 -17.80
CA LEU A 210 -0.17 19.83 -18.78
C LEU A 210 0.84 20.15 -19.88
N HIS A 211 0.81 21.36 -20.45
CA HIS A 211 1.79 21.79 -21.46
C HIS A 211 3.22 21.78 -20.91
N GLN A 212 3.43 22.20 -19.66
CA GLN A 212 4.74 22.13 -19.01
C GLN A 212 5.23 20.68 -18.90
N ALA A 213 4.36 19.75 -18.44
CA ALA A 213 4.70 18.35 -18.36
C ALA A 213 5.02 17.73 -19.72
N ILE A 214 4.24 18.03 -20.75
CA ILE A 214 4.47 17.57 -22.13
C ILE A 214 5.77 18.13 -22.70
N GLY A 215 6.11 19.38 -22.39
CA GLY A 215 7.36 20.01 -22.81
C GLY A 215 8.63 19.27 -22.38
N ARG A 216 8.53 18.42 -21.37
CA ARG A 216 9.66 17.55 -20.92
C ARG A 216 9.89 16.32 -21.82
N PHE A 217 9.01 16.07 -22.81
CA PHE A 217 9.11 14.97 -23.78
C PHE A 217 9.29 15.48 -25.22
N PRO A 218 10.35 16.20 -25.58
CA PRO A 218 10.44 16.83 -26.90
C PRO A 218 10.33 15.85 -28.06
N ALA A 219 10.92 14.64 -27.93
CA ALA A 219 10.87 13.60 -28.95
C ALA A 219 9.52 12.89 -29.04
N ALA A 220 8.76 12.81 -27.94
CA ALA A 220 7.46 12.14 -27.88
C ALA A 220 6.26 13.11 -28.01
N GLN A 221 6.51 14.41 -28.07
CA GLN A 221 5.47 15.44 -28.15
C GLN A 221 4.45 15.22 -29.28
N PRO A 222 4.84 14.78 -30.51
CA PRO A 222 3.88 14.49 -31.58
C PRO A 222 2.94 13.31 -31.29
N ARG A 223 3.29 12.46 -30.33
CA ARG A 223 2.48 11.30 -29.93
C ARG A 223 1.43 11.63 -28.88
N ILE A 224 1.52 12.81 -28.23
CA ILE A 224 0.62 13.19 -27.15
C ILE A 224 -0.48 14.05 -27.74
N ILE A 225 -1.71 13.55 -27.73
CA ILE A 225 -2.89 14.26 -28.23
C ILE A 225 -3.67 14.81 -27.04
N ILE A 226 -3.87 16.14 -27.02
CA ILE A 226 -4.67 16.78 -26.00
C ILE A 226 -6.08 17.00 -26.54
N ASP A 227 -7.07 16.46 -25.84
CA ASP A 227 -8.49 16.72 -26.07
C ASP A 227 -9.05 17.40 -24.82
N SER A 228 -9.41 18.66 -24.91
CA SER A 228 -9.95 19.41 -23.78
C SER A 228 -11.23 20.14 -24.15
N THR A 229 -12.20 20.12 -23.26
CA THR A 229 -13.38 20.98 -23.35
C THR A 229 -12.97 22.44 -23.20
N ALA A 230 -13.60 23.34 -23.91
CA ALA A 230 -13.11 24.68 -24.25
C ALA A 230 -12.71 25.61 -23.08
N GLU A 231 -13.32 25.52 -21.89
CA GLU A 231 -12.96 26.35 -20.74
C GLU A 231 -12.96 25.50 -19.45
N LEU A 232 -11.78 25.31 -18.87
CA LEU A 232 -11.63 24.62 -17.60
C LEU A 232 -11.42 25.62 -16.46
N PRO A 233 -12.05 25.43 -15.30
CA PRO A 233 -11.88 26.33 -14.17
C PRO A 233 -10.46 26.27 -13.62
N PRO A 234 -9.95 27.38 -13.08
CA PRO A 234 -8.67 27.39 -12.38
C PRO A 234 -8.73 26.54 -11.11
N LEU A 235 -7.60 25.97 -10.74
CA LEU A 235 -7.43 25.12 -9.57
C LEU A 235 -6.46 25.75 -8.58
N MET A 236 -6.71 25.55 -7.28
CA MET A 236 -5.76 25.87 -6.22
C MET A 236 -4.79 24.70 -6.06
N ILE A 237 -3.65 24.78 -6.76
CA ILE A 237 -2.67 23.68 -6.86
C ILE A 237 -1.22 24.20 -6.75
N SER A 238 -0.30 23.30 -6.42
CA SER A 238 1.12 23.51 -6.62
C SER A 238 1.47 23.06 -8.05
N SER A 239 1.71 24.00 -8.95
CA SER A 239 1.97 23.71 -10.38
C SER A 239 3.11 22.74 -10.56
N SER A 240 4.22 22.91 -9.84
CA SER A 240 5.40 22.05 -9.95
C SER A 240 5.15 20.60 -9.51
N LEU A 241 4.34 20.40 -8.44
CA LEU A 241 4.00 19.06 -7.99
C LEU A 241 2.99 18.39 -8.93
N ILE A 242 1.95 19.12 -9.37
CA ILE A 242 0.98 18.56 -10.32
C ILE A 242 1.65 18.28 -11.67
N GLU A 243 2.55 19.15 -12.15
CA GLU A 243 3.40 18.87 -13.33
C GLU A 243 4.16 17.56 -13.17
N GLN A 244 4.81 17.35 -12.01
CA GLN A 244 5.54 16.11 -11.72
C GLN A 244 4.60 14.88 -11.70
N ALA A 245 3.40 14.99 -11.13
CA ALA A 245 2.42 13.91 -11.13
C ALA A 245 1.99 13.54 -12.55
N ILE A 246 1.65 14.55 -13.37
CA ILE A 246 1.26 14.36 -14.78
C ILE A 246 2.43 13.77 -15.56
N PHE A 247 3.64 14.30 -15.38
CA PHE A 247 4.86 13.78 -16.02
C PHE A 247 5.04 12.29 -15.73
N ASN A 248 4.92 11.87 -14.47
CA ASN A 248 5.09 10.46 -14.09
C ASN A 248 4.04 9.54 -14.74
N VAL A 249 2.80 10.02 -14.90
CA VAL A 249 1.76 9.25 -15.59
C VAL A 249 2.00 9.19 -17.10
N LEU A 250 2.40 10.32 -17.71
CA LEU A 250 2.74 10.38 -19.14
C LEU A 250 3.97 9.53 -19.47
N ASP A 251 5.03 9.57 -18.62
CA ASP A 251 6.22 8.74 -18.79
C ASP A 251 5.85 7.25 -18.81
N ASN A 252 4.97 6.87 -17.88
CA ASN A 252 4.46 5.50 -17.83
C ASN A 252 3.65 5.15 -19.10
N ALA A 253 2.73 5.99 -19.52
CA ALA A 253 1.91 5.78 -20.72
C ALA A 253 2.76 5.69 -22.02
N LEU A 254 3.76 6.57 -22.17
CA LEU A 254 4.67 6.57 -23.31
C LEU A 254 5.58 5.34 -23.37
N ARG A 255 6.00 4.85 -22.19
CA ARG A 255 6.88 3.69 -22.03
C ARG A 255 6.19 2.38 -22.39
N TYR A 256 4.94 2.19 -21.95
CA TYR A 256 4.20 0.96 -22.15
C TYR A 256 3.35 0.94 -23.41
N SER A 257 3.23 2.06 -24.10
CA SER A 257 2.57 2.17 -25.40
C SER A 257 3.57 1.96 -26.56
N PRO A 258 3.17 1.23 -27.63
CA PRO A 258 3.99 1.12 -28.83
C PRO A 258 4.38 2.49 -29.40
N LEU A 259 5.56 2.58 -30.03
CA LEU A 259 6.11 3.86 -30.50
C LEU A 259 5.27 4.53 -31.59
N ASP A 260 4.48 3.78 -32.35
CA ASP A 260 3.58 4.24 -33.40
C ASP A 260 2.20 4.64 -32.90
N LYS A 261 1.91 4.46 -31.61
CA LYS A 261 0.59 4.73 -31.01
C LYS A 261 0.56 6.04 -30.23
N PRO A 262 -0.56 6.77 -30.28
CA PRO A 262 -0.73 7.98 -29.52
C PRO A 262 -1.00 7.69 -28.03
N VAL A 263 -0.71 8.70 -27.19
CA VAL A 263 -1.21 8.82 -25.82
C VAL A 263 -2.21 9.99 -25.82
N THR A 264 -3.45 9.71 -25.47
CA THR A 264 -4.52 10.69 -25.46
C THR A 264 -4.72 11.23 -24.05
N VAL A 265 -4.76 12.55 -23.92
CA VAL A 265 -5.00 13.26 -22.67
C VAL A 265 -6.30 14.04 -22.79
N THR A 266 -7.33 13.63 -22.04
CA THR A 266 -8.63 14.29 -22.04
C THR A 266 -8.83 15.03 -20.72
N ALA A 267 -9.10 16.35 -20.81
CA ALA A 267 -9.37 17.18 -19.63
C ALA A 267 -10.79 17.73 -19.67
N TYR A 268 -11.57 17.51 -18.60
CA TYR A 268 -12.95 17.95 -18.51
C TYR A 268 -13.39 18.18 -17.07
N GLN A 269 -14.44 18.97 -16.90
CA GLN A 269 -15.06 19.19 -15.59
C GLN A 269 -16.24 18.25 -15.40
N GLN A 270 -16.29 17.58 -14.24
CA GLN A 270 -17.44 16.79 -13.81
C GLN A 270 -17.89 17.25 -12.41
N GLY A 271 -18.93 18.06 -12.37
CA GLY A 271 -19.43 18.64 -11.12
C GLY A 271 -18.41 19.57 -10.45
N SER A 272 -18.00 19.26 -9.22
CA SER A 272 -17.00 20.01 -8.45
C SER A 272 -15.57 19.49 -8.60
N VAL A 273 -15.33 18.62 -9.57
CA VAL A 273 -14.04 17.97 -9.79
C VAL A 273 -13.60 18.20 -11.23
N LEU A 274 -12.32 18.52 -11.41
CA LEU A 274 -11.66 18.50 -12.71
C LEU A 274 -11.04 17.11 -12.90
N GLN A 275 -11.38 16.46 -14.00
CA GLN A 275 -10.84 15.16 -14.38
C GLN A 275 -9.82 15.30 -15.51
N LEU A 276 -8.72 14.57 -15.38
CA LEU A 276 -7.69 14.42 -16.39
C LEU A 276 -7.51 12.93 -16.64
N ASP A 277 -7.92 12.47 -17.81
CA ASP A 277 -7.81 11.10 -18.27
C ASP A 277 -6.60 10.97 -19.20
N ILE A 278 -5.67 10.09 -18.86
CA ILE A 278 -4.48 9.78 -19.67
C ILE A 278 -4.61 8.35 -20.13
N GLN A 279 -4.82 8.16 -21.45
CA GLN A 279 -5.04 6.86 -22.08
C GLN A 279 -3.91 6.52 -23.02
N ASP A 280 -3.38 5.31 -22.87
CA ASP A 280 -2.42 4.69 -23.78
C ASP A 280 -3.04 3.52 -24.57
N GLU A 281 -2.35 3.04 -25.61
CA GLU A 281 -2.71 1.84 -26.37
C GLU A 281 -1.72 0.68 -26.14
N GLY A 282 -1.17 0.58 -24.89
CA GLY A 282 -0.22 -0.45 -24.50
C GLY A 282 -0.84 -1.78 -24.10
N VAL A 283 -0.11 -2.54 -23.29
CA VAL A 283 -0.51 -3.88 -22.82
C VAL A 283 -1.71 -3.90 -21.89
N GLY A 284 -2.10 -2.74 -21.34
CA GLY A 284 -3.20 -2.62 -20.40
C GLY A 284 -2.83 -3.00 -18.95
N ILE A 285 -3.77 -2.76 -18.05
CA ILE A 285 -3.65 -3.06 -16.61
C ILE A 285 -4.73 -4.07 -16.24
N ALA A 286 -4.33 -5.21 -15.65
CA ALA A 286 -5.29 -6.19 -15.19
C ALA A 286 -6.11 -5.64 -14.01
N PRO A 287 -7.43 -5.96 -13.90
CA PRO A 287 -8.27 -5.45 -12.81
C PRO A 287 -7.73 -5.76 -11.40
N ALA A 288 -7.07 -6.90 -11.24
CA ALA A 288 -6.46 -7.31 -9.98
C ALA A 288 -5.25 -6.42 -9.60
N GLU A 289 -4.63 -5.73 -10.55
CA GLU A 289 -3.44 -4.90 -10.39
C GLU A 289 -3.76 -3.41 -10.31
N ALA A 290 -4.98 -2.99 -10.61
CA ALA A 290 -5.40 -1.59 -10.71
C ALA A 290 -5.11 -0.74 -9.44
N GLN A 291 -5.07 -1.36 -8.28
CA GLN A 291 -4.67 -0.71 -7.03
C GLN A 291 -3.16 -0.84 -6.76
N ALA A 292 -2.59 -2.00 -7.08
CA ALA A 292 -1.20 -2.33 -6.79
C ALA A 292 -0.19 -1.49 -7.60
N ILE A 293 -0.53 -1.06 -8.82
CA ILE A 293 0.35 -0.23 -9.67
C ILE A 293 0.71 1.13 -9.03
N PHE A 294 -0.06 1.59 -8.04
CA PHE A 294 0.20 2.80 -7.27
C PHE A 294 0.97 2.55 -5.96
N GLU A 295 1.36 1.32 -5.69
CA GLU A 295 2.20 1.00 -4.55
C GLU A 295 3.68 1.25 -4.89
N LEU A 296 4.46 1.62 -3.88
CA LEU A 296 5.88 1.87 -4.05
C LEU A 296 6.61 0.60 -4.51
N PHE A 297 7.44 0.74 -5.53
CA PHE A 297 8.27 -0.34 -6.11
C PHE A 297 7.48 -1.47 -6.79
N TYR A 298 6.19 -1.28 -7.03
CA TYR A 298 5.40 -2.26 -7.78
C TYR A 298 5.82 -2.28 -9.25
N ARG A 299 6.01 -3.49 -9.79
CA ARG A 299 6.30 -3.75 -11.20
C ARG A 299 5.48 -4.95 -11.66
N GLN A 300 4.78 -4.81 -12.77
CA GLN A 300 4.00 -5.91 -13.36
C GLN A 300 4.91 -7.03 -13.91
N HIS A 301 6.06 -6.66 -14.47
CA HIS A 301 7.08 -7.59 -14.95
C HIS A 301 8.46 -7.08 -14.55
N PRO A 302 9.37 -7.93 -14.08
CA PRO A 302 10.77 -7.58 -13.87
C PRO A 302 11.47 -7.52 -15.24
N SER A 303 11.08 -6.56 -16.09
CA SER A 303 11.69 -6.35 -17.40
C SER A 303 12.96 -5.52 -17.28
N THR A 304 13.90 -5.79 -18.18
CA THR A 304 15.19 -5.10 -18.35
C THR A 304 15.07 -3.59 -18.68
N ASP A 305 13.88 -3.11 -19.03
CA ASP A 305 13.62 -1.71 -19.38
C ASP A 305 13.18 -0.86 -18.17
N GLY A 306 13.88 -1.01 -17.13
CA GLY A 306 14.09 -0.24 -15.93
C GLY A 306 13.22 0.98 -15.61
N GLY A 307 12.03 0.78 -15.09
CA GLY A 307 11.36 1.78 -14.25
C GLY A 307 11.37 1.32 -12.81
N ALA A 308 11.71 2.21 -11.88
CA ALA A 308 11.82 1.91 -10.44
C ALA A 308 10.50 1.56 -9.73
N GLY A 309 9.36 1.63 -10.42
CA GLY A 309 8.04 1.47 -9.79
C GLY A 309 7.70 2.59 -8.80
N LEU A 310 8.32 3.76 -8.93
CA LEU A 310 8.11 4.91 -8.04
C LEU A 310 7.17 5.95 -8.65
N GLY A 311 7.12 6.10 -9.97
CA GLY A 311 6.45 7.20 -10.65
C GLY A 311 4.97 7.30 -10.31
N LEU A 312 4.20 6.22 -10.47
CA LEU A 312 2.75 6.21 -10.18
C LEU A 312 2.46 6.35 -8.68
N ALA A 313 3.31 5.81 -7.80
CA ALA A 313 3.18 5.99 -6.36
C ALA A 313 3.40 7.45 -5.93
N VAL A 314 4.39 8.12 -6.52
CA VAL A 314 4.65 9.56 -6.31
C VAL A 314 3.47 10.39 -6.85
N ALA A 315 2.97 10.07 -8.05
CA ALA A 315 1.80 10.74 -8.61
C ALA A 315 0.59 10.62 -7.68
N LYS A 316 0.28 9.40 -7.18
CA LYS A 316 -0.79 9.17 -6.20
C LYS A 316 -0.61 10.01 -4.93
N GLY A 317 0.60 10.03 -4.38
CA GLY A 317 0.88 10.81 -3.17
C GLY A 317 0.68 12.32 -3.39
N ILE A 318 1.14 12.87 -4.52
CA ILE A 318 0.97 14.27 -4.88
C ILE A 318 -0.52 14.61 -5.05
N ILE A 319 -1.26 13.80 -5.82
CA ILE A 319 -2.69 14.03 -6.07
C ILE A 319 -3.48 13.95 -4.76
N THR A 320 -3.19 12.96 -3.91
CA THR A 320 -3.82 12.82 -2.58
C THR A 320 -3.51 14.02 -1.67
N ALA A 321 -2.28 14.54 -1.70
CA ALA A 321 -1.91 15.74 -0.93
C ALA A 321 -2.67 17.00 -1.38
N HIS A 322 -3.14 17.06 -2.63
CA HIS A 322 -4.02 18.11 -3.15
C HIS A 322 -5.51 17.85 -2.87
N GLY A 323 -5.86 16.77 -2.16
CA GLY A 323 -7.25 16.36 -1.89
C GLY A 323 -7.94 15.70 -3.07
N GLY A 324 -7.16 15.30 -4.08
CA GLY A 324 -7.62 14.59 -5.28
C GLY A 324 -7.53 13.08 -5.16
N GLN A 325 -7.91 12.41 -6.24
CA GLN A 325 -7.82 10.94 -6.40
C GLN A 325 -7.15 10.59 -7.72
N ILE A 326 -6.46 9.46 -7.76
CA ILE A 326 -5.94 8.85 -8.97
C ILE A 326 -6.34 7.39 -8.99
N SER A 327 -6.80 6.91 -10.15
CA SER A 327 -7.25 5.53 -10.36
C SER A 327 -6.83 5.01 -11.72
N ALA A 328 -6.72 3.69 -11.82
CA ALA A 328 -6.64 3.00 -13.11
C ALA A 328 -8.02 2.46 -13.46
N GLU A 329 -8.49 2.85 -14.64
CA GLU A 329 -9.80 2.46 -15.16
C GLU A 329 -9.63 1.41 -16.27
N LEU A 330 -10.68 0.62 -16.47
CA LEU A 330 -10.73 -0.33 -17.58
C LEU A 330 -10.86 0.44 -18.89
N ALA A 331 -9.90 0.26 -19.79
CA ALA A 331 -9.97 0.78 -21.13
C ALA A 331 -10.28 -0.35 -22.14
N SER A 332 -10.87 -0.01 -23.27
CA SER A 332 -11.10 -0.98 -24.37
C SER A 332 -9.79 -1.44 -25.02
N LYS A 333 -8.76 -0.60 -24.96
CA LYS A 333 -7.38 -0.84 -25.39
C LYS A 333 -6.43 -0.10 -24.46
N GLY A 334 -5.30 -0.75 -24.12
CA GLY A 334 -4.27 -0.14 -23.29
C GLY A 334 -4.71 0.14 -21.86
N SER A 335 -4.18 1.20 -21.29
CA SER A 335 -4.47 1.63 -19.91
C SER A 335 -5.09 3.02 -19.90
N LEU A 336 -5.98 3.26 -18.95
CA LEU A 336 -6.54 4.58 -18.66
C LEU A 336 -6.21 4.93 -17.20
N ILE A 337 -5.43 5.98 -17.01
CA ILE A 337 -5.18 6.55 -15.69
C ILE A 337 -5.99 7.84 -15.56
N ARG A 338 -6.87 7.88 -14.56
CA ARG A 338 -7.72 9.03 -14.24
C ARG A 338 -7.19 9.77 -13.03
N ILE A 339 -6.99 11.08 -13.18
CA ILE A 339 -6.65 12.01 -12.11
C ILE A 339 -7.87 12.91 -11.87
N ALA A 340 -8.33 12.99 -10.63
CA ALA A 340 -9.45 13.81 -10.21
C ALA A 340 -8.99 14.84 -9.19
N LEU A 341 -9.12 16.14 -9.49
CA LEU A 341 -8.71 17.23 -8.61
C LEU A 341 -9.92 18.08 -8.20
N PRO A 342 -10.10 18.40 -6.91
CA PRO A 342 -11.22 19.21 -6.46
C PRO A 342 -11.10 20.66 -6.93
N ILE A 343 -12.19 21.21 -7.46
CA ILE A 343 -12.31 22.62 -7.80
C ILE A 343 -12.66 23.36 -6.50
N LYS A 344 -11.63 23.83 -5.77
CA LYS A 344 -11.84 24.62 -4.55
C LYS A 344 -12.21 26.05 -4.95
N LYS A 345 -13.40 26.53 -4.58
CA LYS A 345 -13.71 27.96 -4.61
C LYS A 345 -12.82 28.66 -3.57
N ARG A 346 -12.28 29.81 -3.97
CA ARG A 346 -11.59 30.73 -3.05
C ARG A 346 -12.56 31.06 -1.93
N GLU A 347 -12.27 30.68 -0.68
CA GLU A 347 -12.94 31.31 0.46
C GLU A 347 -12.52 32.78 0.46
N GLN A 348 -13.53 33.66 0.31
CA GLN A 348 -13.37 35.10 0.36
C GLN A 348 -13.08 35.57 1.77
#